data_d1b8dd459a2ae0c2b21eb23fa40d7df1
#
_entry.id   d1b8dd459a2ae0c2b21eb23fa40d7df1
#
_cell.length_a   1.000
_cell.length_b   1.000
_cell.length_c   1.000
_cell.angle_alpha   90.00
_cell.angle_beta   90.00
_cell.angle_gamma   90.00
#
_symmetry.space_group_name_H-M   'P 1'
#
loop_
_entity.id
_entity.type
_entity.pdbx_description
1 polymer ?
#
loop_
_entity_poly.entity_id
_entity_poly.type
_entity_poly.pdbx_seq_one_letter_code
_entity_poly.pdbx_strand_id
1 'polypeptide(L)'
;MALLMEKGSEPQTESERADLDAIAALKENTAIELKDKGNEYVKMGKKHFADAIDCYTRAINQQALSDSDTSILFSNRAHVNLLLGNYRRALTDAEDAIKLCSTNVKALYRAAKASFALNLLPESTMHCQNGIKHDPSNEELKKLLRQIESKKMEHEQREAQVSKAISEAKDLVSAIKSRGLKIGKAMYQELTGLRKPVLDKNNILHWPVLLLYAEVMSSDFIEDFCETEMLSAHLDMMFSESCKPLSWDQEHNYTREAVELYYEAGSGVSLSTTKILRCLLEGTAASHVENIGDEENDANENSNDGSSAGKGSSKWVKVNEKRTLHDVLKEPNFVIPGIPVFFVVSKRSSFCKEFKAGKWAPPP
;
A
#
# COMPACT_ATOMS: atom_id res chain seq x y z
N MET A 1 -31.86 14.12 58.89
CA MET A 1 -30.64 14.58 59.61
C MET A 1 -29.39 14.18 58.82
N ALA A 2 -29.28 13.00 58.19
CA ALA A 2 -28.12 12.55 57.44
C ALA A 2 -27.65 13.51 56.31
N LEU A 3 -28.52 14.35 55.75
CA LEU A 3 -28.18 15.38 54.73
C LEU A 3 -27.32 16.54 55.30
N LEU A 4 -27.15 16.64 56.58
CA LEU A 4 -26.38 17.67 57.31
C LEU A 4 -25.04 17.11 57.85
N MET A 5 -24.74 15.83 57.63
CA MET A 5 -23.49 15.22 58.08
C MET A 5 -22.31 15.71 57.21
N GLU A 6 -21.16 15.94 57.84
CA GLU A 6 -19.93 16.20 57.10
C GLU A 6 -19.55 14.98 56.26
N LYS A 7 -19.08 15.22 55.07
CA LYS A 7 -18.69 14.17 54.10
C LYS A 7 -17.58 13.29 54.71
N GLY A 8 -17.92 12.03 55.04
CA GLY A 8 -16.97 11.06 55.61
C GLY A 8 -17.11 10.86 57.12
N SER A 9 -18.08 11.52 57.81
CA SER A 9 -18.38 11.20 59.23
C SER A 9 -19.18 9.89 59.33
N GLU A 10 -18.85 9.06 60.34
CA GLU A 10 -19.60 7.83 60.62
C GLU A 10 -20.93 8.17 61.35
N PRO A 11 -22.05 7.47 61.01
CA PRO A 11 -23.32 7.67 61.67
C PRO A 11 -23.25 7.27 63.15
N GLN A 12 -23.63 8.16 64.03
CA GLN A 12 -23.54 7.92 65.45
C GLN A 12 -24.91 7.45 66.08
N THR A 13 -26.02 7.69 65.38
CA THR A 13 -27.36 7.32 65.85
C THR A 13 -28.02 6.32 64.89
N GLU A 14 -28.92 5.52 65.39
CA GLU A 14 -29.73 4.57 64.65
C GLU A 14 -30.59 5.27 63.55
N SER A 15 -31.09 6.48 63.87
CA SER A 15 -31.83 7.32 62.92
C SER A 15 -30.94 7.80 61.74
N GLU A 16 -29.70 8.16 62.01
CA GLU A 16 -28.76 8.55 60.96
C GLU A 16 -28.40 7.39 60.05
N ARG A 17 -28.26 6.15 60.59
CA ARG A 17 -28.08 4.93 59.79
C ARG A 17 -29.27 4.66 58.90
N ALA A 18 -30.49 4.74 59.45
CA ALA A 18 -31.70 4.54 58.68
C ALA A 18 -31.89 5.59 57.57
N ASP A 19 -31.52 6.86 57.83
CA ASP A 19 -31.52 7.91 56.78
C ASP A 19 -30.52 7.62 55.70
N LEU A 20 -29.30 7.15 56.02
CA LEU A 20 -28.28 6.78 55.04
C LEU A 20 -28.70 5.56 54.21
N ASP A 21 -29.29 4.55 54.84
CA ASP A 21 -29.82 3.37 54.15
C ASP A 21 -30.96 3.74 53.20
N ALA A 22 -31.85 4.66 53.62
CA ALA A 22 -32.92 5.18 52.77
C ALA A 22 -32.37 5.97 51.54
N ILE A 23 -31.30 6.78 51.72
CA ILE A 23 -30.64 7.50 50.64
C ILE A 23 -29.95 6.52 49.69
N ALA A 24 -29.29 5.50 50.21
CA ALA A 24 -28.65 4.47 49.40
C ALA A 24 -29.69 3.70 48.57
N ALA A 25 -30.79 3.27 49.17
CA ALA A 25 -31.87 2.61 48.45
C ALA A 25 -32.54 3.51 47.39
N LEU A 26 -32.68 4.82 47.65
CA LEU A 26 -33.19 5.77 46.66
C LEU A 26 -32.25 5.91 45.47
N LYS A 27 -30.93 6.00 45.69
CA LYS A 27 -29.90 6.07 44.63
C LYS A 27 -29.90 4.79 43.82
N GLU A 28 -29.99 3.62 44.44
CA GLU A 28 -30.06 2.33 43.79
C GLU A 28 -31.29 2.23 42.87
N ASN A 29 -32.48 2.55 43.39
CA ASN A 29 -33.69 2.57 42.57
C ASN A 29 -33.60 3.55 41.41
N THR A 30 -33.08 4.74 41.65
CA THR A 30 -32.86 5.74 40.59
C THR A 30 -31.92 5.20 39.51
N ALA A 31 -30.84 4.51 39.88
CA ALA A 31 -29.91 3.92 38.92
C ALA A 31 -30.56 2.81 38.08
N ILE A 32 -31.43 1.99 38.70
CA ILE A 32 -32.19 0.94 37.99
C ILE A 32 -33.19 1.58 37.02
N GLU A 33 -33.96 2.58 37.44
CA GLU A 33 -34.88 3.29 36.55
C GLU A 33 -34.17 3.94 35.35
N LEU A 34 -33.03 4.59 35.59
CA LEU A 34 -32.21 5.18 34.53
C LEU A 34 -31.65 4.11 33.55
N LYS A 35 -31.26 2.95 34.04
CA LYS A 35 -30.85 1.82 33.19
C LYS A 35 -32.00 1.37 32.28
N ASP A 36 -33.18 1.19 32.81
CA ASP A 36 -34.33 0.73 32.06
C ASP A 36 -34.80 1.77 31.05
N LYS A 37 -34.83 3.04 31.44
CA LYS A 37 -35.07 4.15 30.51
C LYS A 37 -34.03 4.24 29.38
N GLY A 38 -32.74 4.03 29.69
CA GLY A 38 -31.68 3.94 28.68
C GLY A 38 -31.93 2.78 27.73
N ASN A 39 -32.36 1.61 28.21
CA ASN A 39 -32.70 0.45 27.37
C ASN A 39 -33.91 0.77 26.47
N GLU A 40 -34.90 1.51 26.92
CA GLU A 40 -36.03 1.95 26.09
C GLU A 40 -35.56 2.89 24.96
N TYR A 41 -34.73 3.88 25.28
CA TYR A 41 -34.17 4.77 24.28
C TYR A 41 -33.38 4.02 23.22
N VAL A 42 -32.62 2.97 23.55
CA VAL A 42 -31.95 2.12 22.58
C VAL A 42 -32.94 1.43 21.65
N LYS A 43 -34.08 0.93 22.19
CA LYS A 43 -35.14 0.32 21.35
C LYS A 43 -35.84 1.32 20.44
N MET A 44 -35.94 2.60 20.83
CA MET A 44 -36.50 3.68 20.01
C MET A 44 -35.61 4.05 18.82
N GLY A 45 -34.33 3.63 18.83
CA GLY A 45 -33.45 3.74 17.69
C GLY A 45 -32.52 4.94 17.72
N LYS A 46 -31.83 5.15 16.61
CA LYS A 46 -30.65 6.03 16.51
C LYS A 46 -30.86 7.47 17.00
N LYS A 47 -32.06 8.03 16.84
CA LYS A 47 -32.37 9.40 17.28
C LYS A 47 -32.25 9.59 18.79
N HIS A 48 -32.43 8.51 19.57
CA HIS A 48 -32.40 8.50 21.01
C HIS A 48 -31.14 7.90 21.64
N PHE A 49 -30.13 7.61 20.84
CA PHE A 49 -28.89 7.03 21.35
C PHE A 49 -28.12 7.98 22.29
N ALA A 50 -28.20 9.30 22.06
CA ALA A 50 -27.61 10.28 22.96
C ALA A 50 -28.31 10.28 24.32
N ASP A 51 -29.64 10.19 24.32
CA ASP A 51 -30.46 10.12 25.56
C ASP A 51 -30.15 8.82 26.33
N ALA A 52 -29.96 7.70 25.62
CA ALA A 52 -29.56 6.43 26.23
C ALA A 52 -28.20 6.53 26.93
N ILE A 53 -27.20 7.14 26.26
CA ILE A 53 -25.86 7.36 26.84
C ILE A 53 -25.93 8.24 28.08
N ASP A 54 -26.75 9.30 28.05
CA ASP A 54 -26.97 10.17 29.23
C ASP A 54 -27.59 9.38 30.41
N CYS A 55 -28.61 8.60 30.12
CA CYS A 55 -29.24 7.76 31.14
C CYS A 55 -28.25 6.78 31.79
N TYR A 56 -27.48 6.04 30.98
CA TYR A 56 -26.45 5.11 31.52
C TYR A 56 -25.37 5.87 32.30
N THR A 57 -24.94 7.03 31.82
CA THR A 57 -23.92 7.84 32.50
C THR A 57 -24.43 8.33 33.86
N ARG A 58 -25.67 8.80 33.94
CA ARG A 58 -26.28 9.22 35.19
C ARG A 58 -26.46 8.05 36.15
N ALA A 59 -26.85 6.87 35.66
CA ALA A 59 -26.94 5.67 36.46
C ALA A 59 -25.58 5.25 37.06
N ILE A 60 -24.50 5.26 36.26
CA ILE A 60 -23.14 4.97 36.73
C ILE A 60 -22.72 5.99 37.82
N ASN A 61 -23.03 7.26 37.65
CA ASN A 61 -22.66 8.33 38.57
C ASN A 61 -23.38 8.24 39.92
N GLN A 62 -24.47 7.47 40.07
CA GLN A 62 -25.10 7.22 41.36
C GLN A 62 -24.17 6.42 42.28
N GLN A 63 -23.27 5.58 41.77
CA GLN A 63 -22.35 4.73 42.52
C GLN A 63 -23.06 3.89 43.60
N ALA A 64 -24.28 3.42 43.34
CA ALA A 64 -25.13 2.72 44.28
C ALA A 64 -25.39 1.25 43.90
N LEU A 65 -24.92 0.82 42.72
CA LEU A 65 -25.12 -0.54 42.24
C LEU A 65 -23.91 -1.42 42.54
N SER A 66 -24.13 -2.72 42.53
CA SER A 66 -23.06 -3.73 42.60
C SER A 66 -22.09 -3.59 41.43
N ASP A 67 -20.87 -4.11 41.59
CA ASP A 67 -19.88 -4.15 40.48
C ASP A 67 -20.43 -4.90 39.27
N SER A 68 -21.21 -5.97 39.49
CA SER A 68 -21.85 -6.73 38.41
C SER A 68 -22.87 -5.89 37.65
N ASP A 69 -23.75 -5.15 38.37
CA ASP A 69 -24.77 -4.31 37.73
C ASP A 69 -24.16 -3.07 37.07
N THR A 70 -23.13 -2.50 37.68
CA THR A 70 -22.38 -1.39 37.11
C THR A 70 -21.65 -1.85 35.84
N SER A 71 -21.10 -3.07 35.81
CA SER A 71 -20.52 -3.70 34.59
C SER A 71 -21.56 -3.80 33.46
N ILE A 72 -22.82 -4.11 33.78
CA ILE A 72 -23.90 -4.13 32.79
C ILE A 72 -24.14 -2.74 32.21
N LEU A 73 -24.14 -1.69 33.03
CA LEU A 73 -24.34 -0.30 32.61
C LEU A 73 -23.24 0.14 31.65
N PHE A 74 -21.96 -0.05 31.99
CA PHE A 74 -20.85 0.25 31.15
C PHE A 74 -20.93 -0.56 29.83
N SER A 75 -21.24 -1.84 29.91
CA SER A 75 -21.42 -2.69 28.74
C SER A 75 -22.55 -2.16 27.83
N ASN A 76 -23.72 -1.72 28.39
CA ASN A 76 -24.81 -1.16 27.60
C ASN A 76 -24.43 0.18 26.96
N ARG A 77 -23.69 1.04 27.64
CA ARG A 77 -23.16 2.28 27.06
C ARG A 77 -22.17 2.02 25.96
N ALA A 78 -21.29 1.02 26.12
CA ALA A 78 -20.39 0.53 25.07
C ALA A 78 -21.16 0.09 23.82
N HIS A 79 -22.28 -0.61 24.02
CA HIS A 79 -23.11 -1.04 22.87
C HIS A 79 -23.64 0.15 22.07
N VAL A 80 -24.15 1.17 22.73
CA VAL A 80 -24.68 2.38 22.04
C VAL A 80 -23.53 3.12 21.34
N ASN A 81 -22.36 3.22 21.97
CA ASN A 81 -21.18 3.81 21.35
C ASN A 81 -20.72 3.02 20.10
N LEU A 82 -20.84 1.68 20.10
CA LEU A 82 -20.58 0.86 18.90
C LEU A 82 -21.57 1.18 17.77
N LEU A 83 -22.86 1.31 18.09
CA LEU A 83 -23.91 1.65 17.11
C LEU A 83 -23.72 3.04 16.50
N LEU A 84 -23.11 3.96 17.25
CA LEU A 84 -22.76 5.31 16.79
C LEU A 84 -21.42 5.39 16.04
N GLY A 85 -20.62 4.30 16.01
CA GLY A 85 -19.28 4.32 15.45
C GLY A 85 -18.21 4.94 16.37
N ASN A 86 -18.54 5.23 17.62
CA ASN A 86 -17.63 5.77 18.62
C ASN A 86 -16.74 4.67 19.22
N TYR A 87 -15.94 4.00 18.39
CA TYR A 87 -15.22 2.77 18.75
C TYR A 87 -14.27 2.94 19.95
N ARG A 88 -13.56 4.06 20.09
CA ARG A 88 -12.69 4.30 21.24
C ARG A 88 -13.46 4.38 22.56
N ARG A 89 -14.56 5.13 22.59
CA ARG A 89 -15.42 5.20 23.77
C ARG A 89 -16.05 3.87 24.10
N ALA A 90 -16.47 3.12 23.06
CA ALA A 90 -17.01 1.79 23.22
C ALA A 90 -16.00 0.81 23.84
N LEU A 91 -14.73 0.90 23.39
CA LEU A 91 -13.66 0.06 23.95
C LEU A 91 -13.42 0.39 25.41
N THR A 92 -13.24 1.67 25.75
CA THR A 92 -13.04 2.11 27.16
C THR A 92 -14.19 1.65 28.07
N ASP A 93 -15.44 1.88 27.66
CA ASP A 93 -16.62 1.44 28.43
C ASP A 93 -16.67 -0.09 28.60
N ALA A 94 -16.32 -0.84 27.54
CA ALA A 94 -16.30 -2.30 27.60
C ALA A 94 -15.16 -2.83 28.49
N GLU A 95 -13.99 -2.21 28.46
CA GLU A 95 -12.87 -2.55 29.35
C GLU A 95 -13.20 -2.23 30.82
N ASP A 96 -13.85 -1.11 31.11
CA ASP A 96 -14.31 -0.78 32.46
C ASP A 96 -15.38 -1.78 32.96
N ALA A 97 -16.27 -2.22 32.07
CA ALA A 97 -17.20 -3.31 32.37
C ALA A 97 -16.46 -4.64 32.68
N ILE A 98 -15.42 -4.98 31.97
CA ILE A 98 -14.61 -6.20 32.16
C ILE A 98 -13.81 -6.12 33.47
N LYS A 99 -13.28 -4.94 33.84
CA LYS A 99 -12.61 -4.73 35.14
C LYS A 99 -13.51 -5.02 36.31
N LEU A 100 -14.78 -4.58 36.25
CA LEU A 100 -15.78 -4.80 37.29
C LEU A 100 -16.28 -6.27 37.29
N CYS A 101 -16.45 -6.86 36.10
CA CYS A 101 -16.93 -8.24 35.98
C CYS A 101 -16.25 -8.92 34.80
N SER A 102 -15.18 -9.67 35.06
CA SER A 102 -14.36 -10.35 34.03
C SER A 102 -15.11 -11.43 33.26
N THR A 103 -16.25 -11.92 33.80
CA THR A 103 -17.11 -12.93 33.17
C THR A 103 -18.23 -12.33 32.30
N ASN A 104 -18.29 -11.00 32.17
CA ASN A 104 -19.31 -10.34 31.36
C ASN A 104 -19.03 -10.57 29.86
N VAL A 105 -19.57 -11.66 29.30
CA VAL A 105 -19.38 -12.05 27.89
C VAL A 105 -19.84 -10.97 26.92
N LYS A 106 -20.88 -10.21 27.24
CA LYS A 106 -21.36 -9.10 26.41
C LYS A 106 -20.34 -7.97 26.35
N ALA A 107 -19.68 -7.65 27.47
CA ALA A 107 -18.61 -6.66 27.50
C ALA A 107 -17.40 -7.14 26.69
N LEU A 108 -16.99 -8.40 26.85
CA LEU A 108 -15.89 -9.00 26.07
C LEU A 108 -16.17 -8.95 24.57
N TYR A 109 -17.39 -9.29 24.13
CA TYR A 109 -17.79 -9.19 22.72
C TYR A 109 -17.73 -7.73 22.22
N ARG A 110 -18.20 -6.78 23.01
CA ARG A 110 -18.19 -5.35 22.64
C ARG A 110 -16.78 -4.78 22.59
N ALA A 111 -15.91 -5.15 23.52
CA ALA A 111 -14.49 -4.82 23.47
C ALA A 111 -13.82 -5.39 22.23
N ALA A 112 -14.04 -6.68 21.92
CA ALA A 112 -13.52 -7.32 20.74
C ALA A 112 -13.97 -6.62 19.46
N LYS A 113 -15.25 -6.28 19.35
CA LYS A 113 -15.82 -5.58 18.19
C LYS A 113 -15.26 -4.16 18.02
N ALA A 114 -15.10 -3.44 19.14
CA ALA A 114 -14.51 -2.10 19.13
C ALA A 114 -13.04 -2.14 18.73
N SER A 115 -12.24 -3.04 19.30
CA SER A 115 -10.83 -3.26 18.96
C SER A 115 -10.66 -3.66 17.50
N PHE A 116 -11.53 -4.54 16.97
CA PHE A 116 -11.52 -4.92 15.57
C PHE A 116 -11.75 -3.74 14.63
N ALA A 117 -12.72 -2.89 14.96
CA ALA A 117 -13.03 -1.67 14.19
C ALA A 117 -11.88 -0.64 14.23
N LEU A 118 -11.11 -0.61 15.32
CA LEU A 118 -9.92 0.22 15.51
C LEU A 118 -8.66 -0.39 14.92
N ASN A 119 -8.76 -1.56 14.27
CA ASN A 119 -7.63 -2.33 13.74
C ASN A 119 -6.62 -2.81 14.80
N LEU A 120 -7.05 -2.91 16.07
CA LEU A 120 -6.28 -3.46 17.17
C LEU A 120 -6.52 -4.99 17.21
N LEU A 121 -5.91 -5.70 16.24
CA LEU A 121 -6.18 -7.13 16.04
C LEU A 121 -5.74 -8.02 17.21
N PRO A 122 -4.57 -7.80 17.86
CA PRO A 122 -4.15 -8.57 19.03
C PRO A 122 -5.15 -8.46 20.20
N GLU A 123 -5.56 -7.23 20.56
CA GLU A 123 -6.50 -6.96 21.63
C GLU A 123 -7.88 -7.58 21.32
N SER A 124 -8.33 -7.44 20.08
CA SER A 124 -9.58 -8.04 19.61
C SER A 124 -9.56 -9.56 19.75
N THR A 125 -8.46 -10.20 19.37
CA THR A 125 -8.25 -11.66 19.53
C THR A 125 -8.34 -12.05 21.02
N MET A 126 -7.64 -11.33 21.88
CA MET A 126 -7.62 -11.57 23.33
C MET A 126 -9.03 -11.51 23.93
N HIS A 127 -9.80 -10.47 23.59
CA HIS A 127 -11.18 -10.33 24.08
C HIS A 127 -12.11 -11.43 23.56
N CYS A 128 -11.97 -11.84 22.28
CA CYS A 128 -12.73 -12.96 21.74
C CYS A 128 -12.41 -14.28 22.44
N GLN A 129 -11.13 -14.58 22.65
CA GLN A 129 -10.69 -15.82 23.31
C GLN A 129 -11.17 -15.88 24.76
N ASN A 130 -11.10 -14.75 25.49
CA ASN A 130 -11.61 -14.67 26.85
C ASN A 130 -13.14 -14.85 26.88
N GLY A 131 -13.86 -14.26 25.93
CA GLY A 131 -15.31 -14.44 25.82
C GLY A 131 -15.72 -15.88 25.51
N ILE A 132 -15.02 -16.55 24.60
CA ILE A 132 -15.25 -17.98 24.26
C ILE A 132 -14.92 -18.89 25.45
N LYS A 133 -13.94 -18.53 26.27
CA LYS A 133 -13.60 -19.27 27.50
C LYS A 133 -14.75 -19.31 28.49
N HIS A 134 -15.50 -18.20 28.62
CA HIS A 134 -16.66 -18.09 29.51
C HIS A 134 -17.97 -18.62 28.87
N ASP A 135 -18.10 -18.48 27.54
CA ASP A 135 -19.24 -19.00 26.78
C ASP A 135 -18.76 -19.68 25.49
N PRO A 136 -18.41 -21.00 25.57
CA PRO A 136 -17.95 -21.76 24.41
C PRO A 136 -19.01 -21.94 23.33
N SER A 137 -20.28 -21.70 23.61
CA SER A 137 -21.39 -21.83 22.65
C SER A 137 -21.64 -20.56 21.83
N ASN A 138 -20.95 -19.46 22.12
CA ASN A 138 -21.19 -18.15 21.52
C ASN A 138 -20.71 -18.08 20.06
N GLU A 139 -21.63 -18.27 19.14
CA GLU A 139 -21.32 -18.25 17.70
C GLU A 139 -20.92 -16.85 17.17
N GLU A 140 -21.38 -15.77 17.81
CA GLU A 140 -20.98 -14.41 17.40
C GLU A 140 -19.51 -14.14 17.68
N LEU A 141 -19.02 -14.56 18.86
CA LEU A 141 -17.60 -14.46 19.20
C LEU A 141 -16.72 -15.34 18.28
N LYS A 142 -17.15 -16.58 17.99
CA LYS A 142 -16.44 -17.45 17.07
C LYS A 142 -16.41 -16.87 15.65
N LYS A 143 -17.50 -16.29 15.19
CA LYS A 143 -17.56 -15.61 13.88
C LYS A 143 -16.63 -14.43 13.84
N LEU A 144 -16.63 -13.60 14.89
CA LEU A 144 -15.74 -12.45 14.97
C LEU A 144 -14.27 -12.88 15.01
N LEU A 145 -13.92 -13.93 15.76
CA LEU A 145 -12.57 -14.47 15.82
C LEU A 145 -12.09 -14.92 14.41
N ARG A 146 -12.92 -15.64 13.66
CA ARG A 146 -12.60 -16.02 12.27
C ARG A 146 -12.38 -14.81 11.35
N GLN A 147 -13.14 -13.73 11.53
CA GLN A 147 -12.94 -12.49 10.78
C GLN A 147 -11.61 -11.81 11.13
N ILE A 148 -11.24 -11.81 12.41
CA ILE A 148 -9.96 -11.28 12.88
C ILE A 148 -8.80 -12.07 12.29
N GLU A 149 -8.87 -13.41 12.35
CA GLU A 149 -7.85 -14.31 11.79
C GLU A 149 -7.68 -14.12 10.28
N SER A 150 -8.79 -14.03 9.54
CA SER A 150 -8.76 -13.75 8.11
C SER A 150 -8.07 -12.41 7.80
N LYS A 151 -8.43 -11.35 8.53
CA LYS A 151 -7.82 -10.02 8.35
C LYS A 151 -6.34 -10.01 8.72
N LYS A 152 -5.95 -10.76 9.75
CA LYS A 152 -4.56 -10.91 10.16
C LYS A 152 -3.74 -11.62 9.07
N MET A 153 -4.25 -12.73 8.53
CA MET A 153 -3.60 -13.45 7.44
C MET A 153 -3.46 -12.58 6.18
N GLU A 154 -4.50 -11.82 5.83
CA GLU A 154 -4.45 -10.88 4.70
C GLU A 154 -3.36 -9.83 4.89
N HIS A 155 -3.24 -9.27 6.10
CA HIS A 155 -2.20 -8.30 6.43
C HIS A 155 -0.80 -8.92 6.33
N GLU A 156 -0.60 -10.09 6.93
CA GLU A 156 0.67 -10.84 6.88
C GLU A 156 1.06 -11.20 5.44
N GLN A 157 0.10 -11.64 4.62
CA GLN A 157 0.34 -11.94 3.21
C GLN A 157 0.74 -10.68 2.43
N ARG A 158 0.08 -9.55 2.69
CA ARG A 158 0.42 -8.28 2.05
C ARG A 158 1.81 -7.80 2.46
N GLU A 159 2.16 -7.87 3.74
CA GLU A 159 3.49 -7.51 4.22
C GLU A 159 4.58 -8.42 3.62
N ALA A 160 4.32 -9.72 3.53
CA ALA A 160 5.23 -10.66 2.89
C ALA A 160 5.43 -10.36 1.40
N GLN A 161 4.35 -10.00 0.68
CA GLN A 161 4.43 -9.59 -0.73
C GLN A 161 5.24 -8.30 -0.91
N VAL A 162 5.01 -7.29 -0.05
CA VAL A 162 5.77 -6.03 -0.06
C VAL A 162 7.25 -6.29 0.23
N SER A 163 7.55 -7.07 1.27
CA SER A 163 8.92 -7.41 1.64
C SER A 163 9.65 -8.14 0.50
N LYS A 164 8.96 -9.09 -0.14
CA LYS A 164 9.48 -9.81 -1.31
C LYS A 164 9.76 -8.86 -2.48
N ALA A 165 8.82 -7.98 -2.80
CA ALA A 165 8.99 -7.01 -3.90
C ALA A 165 10.17 -6.06 -3.65
N ILE A 166 10.37 -5.62 -2.39
CA ILE A 166 11.53 -4.79 -2.01
C ILE A 166 12.85 -5.56 -2.19
N SER A 167 12.89 -6.83 -1.77
CA SER A 167 14.09 -7.67 -1.94
C SER A 167 14.42 -7.85 -3.42
N GLU A 168 13.44 -8.27 -4.24
CA GLU A 168 13.60 -8.45 -5.68
C GLU A 168 14.06 -7.17 -6.39
N ALA A 169 13.51 -6.00 -6.00
CA ALA A 169 13.93 -4.72 -6.55
C ALA A 169 15.38 -4.35 -6.16
N LYS A 170 15.81 -4.66 -4.93
CA LYS A 170 17.21 -4.46 -4.49
C LYS A 170 18.18 -5.34 -5.26
N ASP A 171 17.84 -6.61 -5.46
CA ASP A 171 18.65 -7.56 -6.23
C ASP A 171 18.77 -7.11 -7.68
N LEU A 172 17.67 -6.63 -8.26
CA LEU A 172 17.65 -6.09 -9.62
C LEU A 172 18.53 -4.83 -9.76
N VAL A 173 18.43 -3.89 -8.80
CA VAL A 173 19.30 -2.70 -8.79
C VAL A 173 20.77 -3.07 -8.66
N SER A 174 21.10 -4.04 -7.82
CA SER A 174 22.46 -4.56 -7.65
C SER A 174 22.96 -5.19 -8.96
N ALA A 175 22.13 -5.98 -9.64
CA ALA A 175 22.44 -6.58 -10.91
C ALA A 175 22.69 -5.54 -12.02
N ILE A 176 21.86 -4.50 -12.09
CA ILE A 176 22.03 -3.38 -13.04
C ILE A 176 23.35 -2.64 -12.78
N LYS A 177 23.66 -2.33 -11.52
CA LYS A 177 24.90 -1.66 -11.12
C LYS A 177 26.15 -2.50 -11.44
N SER A 178 26.14 -3.79 -11.09
CA SER A 178 27.27 -4.68 -11.32
C SER A 178 27.63 -4.82 -12.82
N ARG A 179 26.65 -4.63 -13.68
CA ARG A 179 26.81 -4.62 -15.14
C ARG A 179 27.27 -3.26 -15.71
N GLY A 180 27.28 -2.22 -14.86
CA GLY A 180 27.63 -0.86 -15.29
C GLY A 180 26.57 -0.20 -16.18
N LEU A 181 25.31 -0.66 -16.12
CA LEU A 181 24.22 -0.12 -16.90
C LEU A 181 23.72 1.21 -16.29
N LYS A 182 23.37 2.16 -17.14
CA LYS A 182 22.90 3.49 -16.76
C LYS A 182 21.40 3.58 -17.00
N ILE A 183 20.62 3.76 -15.94
CA ILE A 183 19.17 3.96 -16.03
C ILE A 183 18.87 5.45 -15.91
N GLY A 184 18.15 6.00 -16.85
CA GLY A 184 17.62 7.36 -16.86
C GLY A 184 16.15 7.44 -16.47
N LYS A 185 15.60 8.65 -16.56
CA LYS A 185 14.16 8.87 -16.37
C LYS A 185 13.38 8.08 -17.43
N ALA A 186 12.29 7.44 -17.00
CA ALA A 186 11.43 6.70 -17.94
C ALA A 186 10.84 7.66 -18.99
N MET A 187 10.96 7.26 -20.25
CA MET A 187 10.36 7.93 -21.39
C MET A 187 9.30 7.03 -22.01
N TYR A 188 8.43 7.62 -22.82
CA TYR A 188 7.35 6.88 -23.50
C TYR A 188 6.42 6.08 -22.56
N GLN A 189 6.12 6.64 -21.39
CA GLN A 189 5.35 5.95 -20.34
C GLN A 189 3.96 5.51 -20.82
N GLU A 190 3.34 6.22 -21.73
CA GLU A 190 2.07 5.82 -22.35
C GLU A 190 2.17 4.50 -23.12
N LEU A 191 3.34 4.21 -23.70
CA LEU A 191 3.62 2.97 -24.43
C LEU A 191 4.21 1.90 -23.52
N THR A 192 5.16 2.27 -22.66
CA THR A 192 5.90 1.33 -21.82
C THR A 192 5.10 0.88 -20.57
N GLY A 193 4.18 1.72 -20.09
CA GLY A 193 3.43 1.46 -18.87
C GLY A 193 4.36 1.24 -17.67
N LEU A 194 4.04 0.25 -16.85
CA LEU A 194 4.84 -0.15 -15.69
C LEU A 194 5.77 -1.36 -15.98
N ARG A 195 6.14 -1.57 -17.23
CA ARG A 195 7.06 -2.65 -17.59
C ARG A 195 8.43 -2.43 -16.97
N LYS A 196 9.02 -3.50 -16.45
CA LYS A 196 10.29 -3.50 -15.70
C LYS A 196 11.14 -4.67 -16.16
N PRO A 197 12.48 -4.56 -16.09
CA PRO A 197 13.34 -5.72 -16.26
C PRO A 197 13.10 -6.72 -15.12
N VAL A 198 13.40 -7.97 -15.40
CA VAL A 198 13.31 -9.09 -14.46
C VAL A 198 14.68 -9.75 -14.34
N LEU A 199 15.08 -10.10 -13.12
CA LEU A 199 16.26 -10.89 -12.86
C LEU A 199 15.85 -12.36 -12.66
N ASP A 200 16.37 -13.27 -13.45
CA ASP A 200 16.08 -14.69 -13.33
C ASP A 200 16.90 -15.36 -12.21
N LYS A 201 16.63 -16.64 -11.95
CA LYS A 201 17.33 -17.45 -10.94
C LYS A 201 18.82 -17.68 -11.27
N ASN A 202 19.21 -17.51 -12.51
CA ASN A 202 20.57 -17.66 -12.99
C ASN A 202 21.33 -16.33 -13.00
N ASN A 203 20.75 -15.30 -12.41
CA ASN A 203 21.27 -13.94 -12.41
C ASN A 203 21.41 -13.35 -13.83
N ILE A 204 20.46 -13.65 -14.74
CA ILE A 204 20.38 -13.10 -16.09
C ILE A 204 19.24 -12.05 -16.11
N LEU A 205 19.52 -10.90 -16.74
CA LEU A 205 18.52 -9.86 -16.91
C LEU A 205 17.68 -10.10 -18.17
N HIS A 206 16.39 -10.03 -17.97
CA HIS A 206 15.37 -10.06 -19.00
C HIS A 206 14.73 -8.68 -19.11
N TRP A 207 14.74 -8.12 -20.31
CA TRP A 207 14.30 -6.75 -20.55
C TRP A 207 13.06 -6.72 -21.44
N PRO A 208 12.02 -5.97 -21.06
CA PRO A 208 11.05 -5.51 -22.04
C PRO A 208 11.72 -4.46 -22.93
N VAL A 209 11.72 -4.65 -24.22
CA VAL A 209 12.37 -3.77 -25.19
C VAL A 209 11.32 -3.13 -26.09
N LEU A 210 11.32 -1.80 -26.17
CA LEU A 210 10.46 -1.04 -27.07
C LEU A 210 11.17 -0.79 -28.39
N LEU A 211 10.52 -1.17 -29.48
CA LEU A 211 10.93 -0.85 -30.85
C LEU A 211 10.02 0.26 -31.39
N LEU A 212 10.57 1.43 -31.68
CA LEU A 212 9.84 2.58 -32.22
C LEU A 212 10.12 2.77 -33.70
N TYR A 213 9.07 2.75 -34.49
CA TYR A 213 9.13 3.08 -35.93
C TYR A 213 8.97 4.60 -36.06
N ALA A 214 10.10 5.30 -36.08
CA ALA A 214 10.17 6.75 -36.02
C ALA A 214 9.41 7.47 -37.14
N GLU A 215 9.32 6.85 -38.30
CA GLU A 215 8.67 7.39 -39.51
C GLU A 215 7.14 7.55 -39.31
N VAL A 216 6.51 6.60 -38.63
CA VAL A 216 5.04 6.54 -38.51
C VAL A 216 4.56 6.58 -37.06
N MET A 217 5.48 6.71 -36.11
CA MET A 217 5.19 6.71 -34.68
C MET A 217 4.40 5.47 -34.22
N SER A 218 4.67 4.34 -34.88
CA SER A 218 4.18 3.02 -34.43
C SER A 218 5.21 2.35 -33.56
N SER A 219 4.82 1.32 -32.83
CA SER A 219 5.71 0.60 -31.92
C SER A 219 5.41 -0.88 -31.86
N ASP A 220 6.46 -1.66 -31.61
CA ASP A 220 6.39 -3.07 -31.22
C ASP A 220 7.13 -3.31 -29.92
N PHE A 221 6.81 -4.41 -29.25
CA PHE A 221 7.46 -4.83 -28.03
C PHE A 221 8.08 -6.22 -28.16
N ILE A 222 9.28 -6.38 -27.60
CA ILE A 222 9.84 -7.69 -27.23
C ILE A 222 9.66 -7.73 -25.71
N GLU A 223 8.71 -8.53 -25.23
CA GLU A 223 8.32 -8.53 -23.81
C GLU A 223 9.38 -9.17 -22.90
N ASP A 224 10.14 -10.13 -23.42
CA ASP A 224 11.13 -10.91 -22.66
C ASP A 224 12.41 -11.09 -23.47
N PHE A 225 13.27 -10.06 -23.48
CA PHE A 225 14.54 -10.10 -24.19
C PHE A 225 15.67 -10.44 -23.22
N CYS A 226 16.22 -11.64 -23.34
CA CYS A 226 17.36 -12.07 -22.56
C CYS A 226 18.61 -11.23 -22.86
N GLU A 227 19.30 -10.71 -21.84
CA GLU A 227 20.48 -9.86 -22.03
C GLU A 227 21.63 -10.53 -22.80
N THR A 228 21.67 -11.86 -22.85
CA THR A 228 22.68 -12.66 -23.58
C THR A 228 22.31 -12.90 -25.03
N GLU A 229 21.10 -12.60 -25.46
CA GLU A 229 20.66 -12.76 -26.84
C GLU A 229 21.07 -11.57 -27.71
N MET A 230 21.16 -11.83 -29.03
CA MET A 230 21.48 -10.81 -30.01
C MET A 230 20.23 -10.22 -30.62
N LEU A 231 20.23 -8.91 -30.86
CA LEU A 231 19.15 -8.22 -31.56
C LEU A 231 18.85 -8.82 -32.96
N SER A 232 19.87 -9.31 -33.67
CA SER A 232 19.69 -9.95 -34.97
C SER A 232 18.71 -11.13 -34.92
N ALA A 233 18.72 -11.94 -33.85
CA ALA A 233 17.83 -13.10 -33.73
C ALA A 233 16.34 -12.68 -33.67
N HIS A 234 16.04 -11.63 -32.92
CA HIS A 234 14.68 -11.07 -32.83
C HIS A 234 14.27 -10.40 -34.17
N LEU A 235 15.17 -9.65 -34.80
CA LEU A 235 14.88 -9.05 -36.10
C LEU A 235 14.65 -10.11 -37.18
N ASP A 236 15.40 -11.21 -37.15
CA ASP A 236 15.23 -12.33 -38.10
C ASP A 236 13.82 -12.96 -37.94
N MET A 237 13.31 -13.05 -36.71
CA MET A 237 11.94 -13.51 -36.45
C MET A 237 10.88 -12.48 -36.87
N MET A 238 11.08 -11.19 -36.55
CA MET A 238 10.07 -10.15 -36.78
C MET A 238 9.92 -9.77 -38.24
N PHE A 239 11.03 -9.80 -39.02
CA PHE A 239 11.09 -9.40 -40.44
C PHE A 239 11.39 -10.56 -41.35
N SER A 240 11.06 -11.79 -40.98
CA SER A 240 11.22 -12.96 -41.82
C SER A 240 10.30 -12.88 -43.05
N GLU A 241 10.69 -13.56 -44.14
CA GLU A 241 9.86 -13.63 -45.37
C GLU A 241 8.47 -14.25 -45.12
N SER A 242 8.32 -15.05 -44.05
CA SER A 242 7.05 -15.64 -43.64
C SER A 242 6.16 -14.70 -42.82
N CYS A 243 6.68 -13.60 -42.31
CA CYS A 243 5.91 -12.63 -41.56
C CYS A 243 5.05 -11.75 -42.48
N LYS A 244 3.84 -11.43 -42.01
CA LYS A 244 3.01 -10.45 -42.69
C LYS A 244 3.71 -9.10 -42.66
N PRO A 245 3.72 -8.35 -43.79
CA PRO A 245 4.23 -6.99 -43.82
C PRO A 245 3.52 -6.13 -42.74
N LEU A 246 4.21 -5.11 -42.26
CA LEU A 246 3.65 -4.15 -41.33
C LEU A 246 2.44 -3.46 -42.00
N SER A 247 1.31 -3.36 -41.33
CA SER A 247 0.05 -2.89 -41.93
C SER A 247 0.09 -1.46 -42.50
N TRP A 248 1.03 -0.67 -42.03
CA TRP A 248 1.25 0.70 -42.48
C TRP A 248 2.35 0.82 -43.54
N ASP A 249 3.17 -0.23 -43.78
CA ASP A 249 4.27 -0.25 -44.77
C ASP A 249 3.79 -0.75 -46.15
N GLN A 250 3.04 0.10 -46.84
CA GLN A 250 2.45 -0.24 -48.14
C GLN A 250 3.51 -0.49 -49.22
N GLU A 251 4.70 0.12 -49.10
CA GLU A 251 5.79 0.03 -50.07
C GLU A 251 6.75 -1.11 -49.78
N HIS A 252 6.53 -1.88 -48.69
CA HIS A 252 7.43 -2.94 -48.22
C HIS A 252 8.89 -2.48 -48.02
N ASN A 253 9.04 -1.29 -47.46
CA ASN A 253 10.34 -0.70 -47.16
C ASN A 253 11.00 -1.33 -45.92
N TYR A 254 10.22 -1.86 -44.98
CA TYR A 254 10.68 -2.44 -43.74
C TYR A 254 10.86 -3.96 -43.88
N THR A 255 11.92 -4.35 -44.56
CA THR A 255 12.35 -5.75 -44.74
C THR A 255 13.56 -6.02 -43.86
N ARG A 256 13.85 -7.30 -43.59
CA ARG A 256 15.01 -7.71 -42.78
C ARG A 256 16.33 -7.08 -43.20
N GLU A 257 16.58 -7.01 -44.52
CA GLU A 257 17.79 -6.43 -45.06
C GLU A 257 17.83 -4.89 -45.00
N ALA A 258 16.67 -4.28 -44.96
CA ALA A 258 16.53 -2.82 -44.99
C ALA A 258 16.49 -2.16 -43.62
N VAL A 259 16.03 -2.86 -42.57
CA VAL A 259 15.93 -2.28 -41.25
C VAL A 259 17.27 -2.07 -40.58
N GLU A 260 17.41 -0.96 -39.90
CA GLU A 260 18.51 -0.60 -39.02
C GLU A 260 17.94 -0.16 -37.66
N LEU A 261 18.66 -0.50 -36.61
CA LEU A 261 18.34 -0.08 -35.26
C LEU A 261 19.26 1.06 -34.80
N TYR A 262 18.66 2.01 -34.07
CA TYR A 262 19.36 3.14 -33.47
C TYR A 262 18.92 3.33 -32.04
N TYR A 263 19.83 3.88 -31.22
CA TYR A 263 19.46 4.45 -29.90
C TYR A 263 19.84 5.93 -29.83
N GLU A 264 19.23 6.66 -28.95
CA GLU A 264 19.54 8.06 -28.72
C GLU A 264 20.71 8.18 -27.73
N ALA A 265 21.83 8.71 -28.19
CA ALA A 265 23.01 8.90 -27.35
C ALA A 265 22.86 10.10 -26.43
N GLY A 266 23.21 9.93 -25.15
CA GLY A 266 23.20 11.00 -24.17
C GLY A 266 21.80 11.55 -23.81
N SER A 267 20.77 10.76 -24.04
CA SER A 267 19.39 11.11 -23.72
C SER A 267 19.11 11.03 -22.21
N GLY A 268 19.57 12.02 -21.45
CA GLY A 268 19.23 12.15 -20.05
C GLY A 268 20.40 11.88 -19.08
N VAL A 269 20.11 12.11 -17.79
CA VAL A 269 21.03 11.89 -16.68
C VAL A 269 20.76 10.54 -16.04
N SER A 270 21.79 9.80 -15.68
CA SER A 270 21.65 8.56 -14.93
C SER A 270 21.05 8.82 -13.56
N LEU A 271 20.06 8.03 -13.18
CA LEU A 271 19.40 8.11 -11.88
C LEU A 271 20.29 7.52 -10.78
N SER A 272 20.16 8.06 -9.56
CA SER A 272 20.74 7.47 -8.35
C SER A 272 20.08 6.12 -8.04
N THR A 273 20.77 5.30 -7.24
CA THR A 273 20.28 3.99 -6.80
C THR A 273 18.91 4.06 -6.15
N THR A 274 18.72 5.04 -5.29
CA THR A 274 17.46 5.25 -4.57
C THR A 274 16.32 5.62 -5.52
N LYS A 275 16.61 6.47 -6.52
CA LYS A 275 15.62 6.84 -7.55
C LYS A 275 15.26 5.63 -8.44
N ILE A 276 16.25 4.79 -8.84
CA ILE A 276 15.97 3.56 -9.59
C ILE A 276 15.11 2.61 -8.77
N LEU A 277 15.46 2.38 -7.49
CA LEU A 277 14.69 1.52 -6.59
C LEU A 277 13.23 2.00 -6.46
N ARG A 278 13.03 3.32 -6.32
CA ARG A 278 11.69 3.92 -6.25
C ARG A 278 10.88 3.66 -7.53
N CYS A 279 11.48 3.85 -8.70
CA CYS A 279 10.83 3.55 -9.98
C CYS A 279 10.48 2.06 -10.12
N LEU A 280 11.34 1.16 -9.66
CA LEU A 280 11.07 -0.28 -9.69
C LEU A 280 9.94 -0.71 -8.73
N LEU A 281 9.74 0.01 -7.64
CA LEU A 281 8.66 -0.25 -6.66
C LEU A 281 7.36 0.49 -6.98
N GLU A 282 7.34 1.33 -8.00
CA GLU A 282 6.13 2.01 -8.46
C GLU A 282 5.05 1.01 -8.85
N GLY A 283 3.82 1.24 -8.36
CA GLY A 283 2.68 0.35 -8.58
C GLY A 283 2.61 -0.88 -7.65
N THR A 284 3.64 -1.16 -6.83
CA THR A 284 3.63 -2.32 -5.91
C THR A 284 3.86 -1.93 -4.45
N ALA A 285 4.93 -1.22 -4.15
CA ALA A 285 5.35 -0.93 -2.78
C ALA A 285 5.92 0.50 -2.61
N ALA A 286 5.59 1.42 -3.50
CA ALA A 286 6.16 2.79 -3.51
C ALA A 286 5.98 3.54 -2.18
N SER A 287 4.84 3.33 -1.48
CA SER A 287 4.57 3.94 -0.17
C SER A 287 5.48 3.45 0.97
N HIS A 288 6.21 2.36 0.78
CA HIS A 288 7.13 1.80 1.79
C HIS A 288 8.58 2.24 1.57
N VAL A 289 8.87 2.96 0.47
CA VAL A 289 10.23 3.42 0.11
C VAL A 289 10.64 4.66 0.93
N GLU A 290 9.68 5.40 1.48
CA GLU A 290 9.94 6.57 2.33
C GLU A 290 10.74 6.23 3.62
N ASN A 291 10.74 4.96 4.03
CA ASN A 291 11.49 4.46 5.18
C ASN A 291 12.86 3.83 4.82
N ILE A 292 13.20 3.76 3.54
CA ILE A 292 14.55 3.31 3.13
C ILE A 292 15.41 4.57 3.12
N GLY A 293 16.12 4.79 4.24
CA GLY A 293 16.87 6.00 4.53
C GLY A 293 17.74 6.50 3.38
N ASP A 294 17.76 7.81 3.21
CA ASP A 294 18.72 8.55 2.40
C ASP A 294 20.13 8.48 3.04
N GLU A 295 20.68 7.27 3.20
CA GLU A 295 22.04 7.06 3.75
C GLU A 295 23.14 7.09 2.67
N GLU A 296 22.88 7.52 1.48
CA GLU A 296 23.94 7.94 0.57
C GLU A 296 23.86 9.47 0.40
N ASN A 297 24.76 10.18 1.06
CA ASN A 297 25.08 11.56 0.79
C ASN A 297 25.23 11.75 -0.71
N ASP A 298 24.25 12.37 -1.38
CA ASP A 298 24.37 12.97 -2.70
C ASP A 298 25.34 14.18 -2.64
N ALA A 299 26.57 13.93 -2.20
CA ALA A 299 27.66 14.89 -2.20
C ALA A 299 28.27 14.98 -3.61
N ASN A 300 27.45 15.13 -4.66
CA ASN A 300 27.95 15.50 -5.99
C ASN A 300 26.83 15.99 -6.94
N GLU A 301 25.90 16.81 -6.47
CA GLU A 301 25.02 17.56 -7.38
C GLU A 301 25.57 18.94 -7.76
N ASN A 302 26.90 19.17 -7.65
CA ASN A 302 27.52 20.39 -8.14
C ASN A 302 28.76 20.07 -9.00
N SER A 303 28.56 19.41 -10.12
CA SER A 303 29.43 19.57 -11.27
C SER A 303 28.63 20.31 -12.36
N ASN A 304 28.73 21.62 -12.28
CA ASN A 304 28.47 22.56 -13.35
C ASN A 304 29.49 22.26 -14.47
N ASP A 305 29.24 21.20 -15.24
CA ASP A 305 29.98 20.98 -16.47
C ASP A 305 29.14 21.51 -17.63
N GLY A 306 29.31 22.81 -17.85
CA GLY A 306 28.99 23.46 -19.08
C GLY A 306 29.90 22.96 -20.19
N SER A 307 29.77 21.68 -20.56
CA SER A 307 30.35 21.20 -21.79
C SER A 307 29.47 21.64 -22.96
N SER A 308 29.93 22.70 -23.61
CA SER A 308 29.52 23.14 -24.93
C SER A 308 29.25 21.92 -25.80
N ALA A 309 27.99 21.77 -26.25
CA ALA A 309 27.62 20.85 -27.32
C ALA A 309 28.50 21.13 -28.55
N GLY A 310 29.52 20.30 -28.73
CA GLY A 310 30.30 20.32 -29.94
C GLY A 310 29.38 20.04 -31.13
N LYS A 311 29.23 21.02 -32.00
CA LYS A 311 28.61 20.84 -33.32
C LYS A 311 29.24 19.65 -34.00
N GLY A 312 28.49 18.52 -34.20
CA GLY A 312 28.92 17.46 -35.12
C GLY A 312 28.70 16.02 -34.66
N SER A 313 28.23 15.72 -33.44
CA SER A 313 27.90 14.33 -33.07
C SER A 313 26.44 14.03 -33.39
N SER A 314 26.21 13.01 -34.21
CA SER A 314 24.87 12.50 -34.48
C SER A 314 24.22 12.06 -33.16
N LYS A 315 23.03 12.57 -32.88
CA LYS A 315 22.20 12.18 -31.72
C LYS A 315 21.87 10.67 -31.76
N TRP A 316 21.86 10.09 -32.94
CA TRP A 316 21.49 8.71 -33.23
C TRP A 316 22.69 7.82 -33.45
N VAL A 317 22.84 6.80 -32.62
CA VAL A 317 23.91 5.80 -32.73
C VAL A 317 23.32 4.51 -33.29
N LYS A 318 23.91 4.03 -34.37
CA LYS A 318 23.50 2.76 -34.99
C LYS A 318 23.91 1.59 -34.12
N VAL A 319 22.96 0.71 -33.83
CA VAL A 319 23.18 -0.51 -33.07
C VAL A 319 23.86 -1.58 -33.95
N ASN A 320 24.86 -2.24 -33.40
CA ASN A 320 25.38 -3.47 -33.98
C ASN A 320 24.52 -4.65 -33.51
N GLU A 321 23.61 -5.10 -34.35
CA GLU A 321 22.63 -6.15 -34.05
C GLU A 321 23.24 -7.54 -33.78
N LYS A 322 24.52 -7.75 -34.09
CA LYS A 322 25.29 -8.99 -33.86
C LYS A 322 25.92 -9.03 -32.46
N ARG A 323 25.78 -7.97 -31.70
CA ARG A 323 26.19 -7.95 -30.28
C ARG A 323 25.03 -8.38 -29.42
N THR A 324 25.33 -8.86 -28.21
CA THR A 324 24.31 -9.17 -27.22
C THR A 324 23.61 -7.89 -26.76
N LEU A 325 22.37 -8.02 -26.25
CA LEU A 325 21.67 -6.89 -25.68
C LEU A 325 22.50 -6.25 -24.55
N HIS A 326 23.11 -7.06 -23.68
CA HIS A 326 24.00 -6.57 -22.63
C HIS A 326 25.11 -5.66 -23.16
N ASP A 327 25.81 -6.08 -24.21
CA ASP A 327 26.90 -5.30 -24.81
C ASP A 327 26.43 -3.97 -25.40
N VAL A 328 25.21 -3.93 -25.93
CA VAL A 328 24.59 -2.71 -26.46
C VAL A 328 24.17 -1.78 -25.32
N LEU A 329 23.56 -2.31 -24.28
CA LEU A 329 23.10 -1.50 -23.12
C LEU A 329 24.27 -0.92 -22.31
N LYS A 330 25.45 -1.54 -22.40
CA LYS A 330 26.68 -1.09 -21.72
C LYS A 330 27.43 0.02 -22.46
N GLU A 331 26.99 0.41 -23.67
CA GLU A 331 27.63 1.50 -24.42
C GLU A 331 27.75 2.78 -23.58
N PRO A 332 28.92 3.48 -23.61
CA PRO A 332 29.18 4.61 -22.72
C PRO A 332 28.13 5.73 -22.79
N ASN A 333 27.57 5.93 -23.98
CA ASN A 333 26.59 7.00 -24.26
C ASN A 333 25.14 6.52 -24.22
N PHE A 334 24.88 5.26 -23.82
CA PHE A 334 23.53 4.75 -23.71
C PHE A 334 23.02 4.90 -22.27
N VAL A 335 22.06 5.79 -22.08
CA VAL A 335 21.27 5.91 -20.85
C VAL A 335 19.89 5.30 -21.12
N ILE A 336 19.57 4.19 -20.45
CA ILE A 336 18.34 3.42 -20.68
C ILE A 336 17.16 4.21 -20.14
N PRO A 337 16.16 4.63 -20.94
CA PRO A 337 15.04 5.45 -20.48
C PRO A 337 13.95 4.61 -19.78
N GLY A 338 14.30 4.06 -18.60
CA GLY A 338 13.48 3.11 -17.83
C GLY A 338 13.60 1.69 -18.36
N ILE A 339 13.27 1.46 -19.62
CA ILE A 339 13.51 0.22 -20.38
C ILE A 339 14.25 0.55 -21.68
N PRO A 340 14.94 -0.42 -22.32
CA PRO A 340 15.61 -0.19 -23.60
C PRO A 340 14.63 0.23 -24.70
N VAL A 341 14.97 1.29 -25.41
CA VAL A 341 14.23 1.82 -26.55
C VAL A 341 15.12 1.88 -27.76
N PHE A 342 14.72 1.22 -28.82
CA PHE A 342 15.44 1.25 -30.11
C PHE A 342 14.53 1.80 -31.19
N PHE A 343 15.08 2.68 -32.01
CA PHE A 343 14.41 3.24 -33.19
C PHE A 343 14.68 2.38 -34.40
N VAL A 344 13.62 1.91 -35.04
CA VAL A 344 13.66 1.08 -36.24
C VAL A 344 13.48 1.99 -37.44
N VAL A 345 14.46 2.01 -38.32
CA VAL A 345 14.48 2.85 -39.54
C VAL A 345 14.84 2.00 -40.73
N SER A 346 14.11 2.14 -41.84
CA SER A 346 14.44 1.46 -43.10
C SER A 346 15.42 2.27 -43.96
N LYS A 347 16.48 1.63 -44.46
CA LYS A 347 17.39 2.25 -45.45
C LYS A 347 16.70 2.62 -46.73
N ARG A 348 15.59 1.97 -47.08
CA ARG A 348 14.85 2.18 -48.33
C ARG A 348 13.92 3.40 -48.24
N SER A 349 13.53 3.81 -47.01
CA SER A 349 12.70 4.97 -46.80
C SER A 349 13.46 6.28 -47.00
N SER A 350 12.81 7.27 -47.62
CA SER A 350 13.32 8.64 -47.72
C SER A 350 13.57 9.28 -46.36
N PHE A 351 12.80 8.90 -45.35
CA PHE A 351 12.90 9.32 -43.93
C PHE A 351 14.28 9.01 -43.33
N CYS A 352 14.95 7.94 -43.78
CA CYS A 352 16.24 7.52 -43.27
C CYS A 352 17.32 8.63 -43.33
N LYS A 353 17.27 9.46 -44.36
CA LYS A 353 18.24 10.57 -44.53
C LYS A 353 18.00 11.68 -43.53
N GLU A 354 16.76 12.02 -43.27
CA GLU A 354 16.37 13.04 -42.30
C GLU A 354 16.67 12.58 -40.86
N PHE A 355 16.35 11.32 -40.55
CA PHE A 355 16.65 10.69 -39.28
C PHE A 355 18.15 10.72 -38.98
N LYS A 356 18.98 10.21 -39.87
CA LYS A 356 20.44 10.21 -39.72
C LYS A 356 21.07 11.60 -39.64
N ALA A 357 20.46 12.60 -40.27
CA ALA A 357 20.88 14.00 -40.20
C ALA A 357 20.50 14.68 -38.87
N GLY A 358 19.82 13.97 -37.95
CA GLY A 358 19.35 14.53 -36.66
C GLY A 358 18.25 15.57 -36.80
N LYS A 359 17.57 15.64 -37.96
CA LYS A 359 16.50 16.59 -38.22
C LYS A 359 15.17 16.14 -37.60
N TRP A 360 15.04 14.87 -37.27
CA TRP A 360 13.87 14.32 -36.58
C TRP A 360 14.09 14.32 -35.07
N ALA A 361 13.04 14.64 -34.32
CA ALA A 361 12.97 14.48 -32.89
C ALA A 361 11.66 13.79 -32.50
N PRO A 362 11.65 12.92 -31.48
CA PRO A 362 10.42 12.36 -30.97
C PRO A 362 9.49 13.46 -30.52
N PRO A 363 8.17 13.32 -30.67
CA PRO A 363 7.21 14.25 -30.09
C PRO A 363 7.37 14.29 -28.57
N PRO A 364 7.06 15.44 -27.96
CA PRO A 364 7.23 15.68 -26.53
C PRO A 364 6.41 14.74 -25.64
#